data_ee159e2cfc4c47f7024a0e66292e0e02
#
_entry.id   ee159e2cfc4c47f7024a0e66292e0e02
#
_cell.length_a   1.000
_cell.length_b   1.000
_cell.length_c   1.000
_cell.angle_alpha   90.00
_cell.angle_beta   90.00
_cell.angle_gamma   90.00
#
_symmetry.space_group_name_H-M   'P 1'
#
loop_
_entity.id
_entity.type
_entity.pdbx_description
1 polymer ?
#
loop_
_entity_poly.entity_id
_entity_poly.type
_entity_poly.pdbx_seq_one_letter_code
_entity_poly.pdbx_strand_id
1 'polypeptide(L)'
;MTKVSVDDEFIKFSYSSPMIRSCLLDAGCLLELHTYYTREESGRYSDCRVGVHIDWDGVINGQEIDVENEIDVMLLEGVVPVFISCKNGRVNQMALYELDAVANRFGGKYVRKELAATQEITPGYLKRAEEMGIVVCMEK
;
A
#
# COMPACT_ATOMS: atom_id res chain seq x y z
N MET A 1 17.15 -17.28 2.34
CA MET A 1 16.27 -18.33 1.86
C MET A 1 15.47 -18.87 3.03
N THR A 2 14.19 -18.98 2.91
CA THR A 2 13.34 -19.56 3.96
C THR A 2 13.32 -21.07 3.79
N LYS A 3 13.52 -21.80 4.89
CA LYS A 3 13.42 -23.27 4.89
C LYS A 3 12.14 -23.68 5.60
N VAL A 4 11.44 -24.66 5.05
CA VAL A 4 10.26 -25.27 5.66
C VAL A 4 10.59 -26.74 5.94
N SER A 5 10.35 -27.18 7.15
CA SER A 5 10.40 -28.60 7.53
C SER A 5 9.06 -29.00 8.13
N VAL A 6 8.59 -30.18 7.76
CA VAL A 6 7.33 -30.74 8.24
C VAL A 6 7.65 -31.97 9.08
N ASP A 7 7.13 -31.98 10.30
CA ASP A 7 7.12 -33.12 11.19
C ASP A 7 5.66 -33.54 11.43
N ASP A 8 5.41 -34.72 11.98
CA ASP A 8 4.06 -35.29 12.13
C ASP A 8 3.09 -34.42 12.93
N GLU A 9 3.61 -33.52 13.77
CA GLU A 9 2.80 -32.60 14.59
C GLU A 9 3.02 -31.10 14.29
N PHE A 10 4.11 -30.73 13.59
CA PHE A 10 4.50 -29.33 13.46
C PHE A 10 5.05 -28.99 12.07
N ILE A 11 4.73 -27.78 11.62
CA ILE A 11 5.39 -27.16 10.47
C ILE A 11 6.34 -26.10 11.00
N LYS A 12 7.64 -26.28 10.79
CA LYS A 12 8.68 -25.36 11.23
C LYS A 12 9.18 -24.51 10.07
N PHE A 13 9.11 -23.20 10.27
CA PHE A 13 9.66 -22.21 9.33
C PHE A 13 10.97 -21.66 9.87
N SER A 14 12.02 -21.64 9.03
CA SER A 14 13.28 -20.98 9.31
C SER A 14 13.50 -19.85 8.31
N TYR A 15 13.69 -18.65 8.80
CA TYR A 15 13.87 -17.44 8.00
C TYR A 15 15.34 -17.07 7.92
N SER A 16 15.79 -16.57 6.76
CA SER A 16 17.18 -16.17 6.55
C SER A 16 17.56 -14.87 7.27
N SER A 17 16.57 -14.07 7.64
CA SER A 17 16.78 -12.87 8.46
C SER A 17 15.52 -12.49 9.24
N PRO A 18 15.65 -11.71 10.33
CA PRO A 18 14.51 -11.16 11.08
C PRO A 18 13.60 -10.30 10.20
N MET A 19 14.15 -9.53 9.26
CA MET A 19 13.39 -8.67 8.35
C MET A 19 12.49 -9.51 7.43
N ILE A 20 13.01 -10.58 6.82
CA ILE A 20 12.21 -11.50 6.00
C ILE A 20 11.11 -12.15 6.84
N ARG A 21 11.41 -12.52 8.07
CA ARG A 21 10.41 -13.06 8.99
C ARG A 21 9.27 -12.06 9.23
N SER A 22 9.60 -10.81 9.55
CA SER A 22 8.61 -9.76 9.80
C SER A 22 7.74 -9.52 8.56
N CYS A 23 8.34 -9.37 7.38
CA CYS A 23 7.60 -9.17 6.14
C CYS A 23 6.66 -10.35 5.80
N LEU A 24 7.10 -11.60 6.00
CA LEU A 24 6.26 -12.77 5.71
C LEU A 24 5.16 -13.03 6.75
N LEU A 25 5.29 -12.46 7.95
CA LEU A 25 4.26 -12.53 8.98
C LEU A 25 3.28 -11.35 8.92
N ASP A 26 3.66 -10.29 8.22
CA ASP A 26 2.80 -9.15 7.96
C ASP A 26 2.07 -9.34 6.62
N ALA A 27 0.77 -9.56 6.71
CA ALA A 27 -0.06 -9.76 5.53
C ALA A 27 -0.14 -8.52 4.61
N GLY A 28 0.03 -7.32 5.15
CA GLY A 28 0.07 -6.06 4.39
C GLY A 28 1.33 -5.95 3.56
N CYS A 29 2.49 -6.17 4.18
CA CYS A 29 3.80 -6.04 3.56
C CYS A 29 3.96 -6.85 2.27
N LEU A 30 3.40 -8.06 2.21
CA LEU A 30 3.47 -8.89 1.00
C LEU A 30 2.68 -8.30 -0.17
N LEU A 31 1.51 -7.75 0.09
CA LEU A 31 0.70 -7.10 -0.94
C LEU A 31 1.36 -5.81 -1.43
N GLU A 32 1.92 -5.02 -0.53
CA GLU A 32 2.65 -3.80 -0.88
C GLU A 32 3.86 -4.11 -1.78
N LEU A 33 4.68 -5.09 -1.40
CA LEU A 33 5.83 -5.52 -2.20
C LEU A 33 5.40 -6.10 -3.55
N HIS A 34 4.34 -6.91 -3.60
CA HIS A 34 3.79 -7.43 -4.84
C HIS A 34 3.34 -6.29 -5.77
N THR A 35 2.58 -5.35 -5.24
CA THR A 35 2.11 -4.18 -5.97
C THR A 35 3.29 -3.34 -6.47
N TYR A 36 4.27 -3.06 -5.61
CA TYR A 36 5.48 -2.32 -5.98
C TYR A 36 6.22 -2.99 -7.14
N TYR A 37 6.60 -4.27 -7.01
CA TYR A 37 7.38 -4.96 -8.04
C TYR A 37 6.61 -5.11 -9.36
N THR A 38 5.33 -5.41 -9.32
CA THR A 38 4.49 -5.50 -10.52
C THR A 38 4.45 -4.18 -11.28
N ARG A 39 4.38 -3.06 -10.56
CA ARG A 39 4.38 -1.72 -11.17
C ARG A 39 5.76 -1.32 -11.68
N GLU A 40 6.82 -1.60 -10.92
CA GLU A 40 8.20 -1.32 -11.32
C GLU A 40 8.58 -2.09 -12.59
N GLU A 41 8.31 -3.41 -12.63
CA GLU A 41 8.61 -4.27 -13.78
C GLU A 41 7.83 -3.88 -15.05
N SER A 42 6.71 -3.21 -14.92
CA SER A 42 5.96 -2.72 -16.08
C SER A 42 6.72 -1.71 -16.94
N GLY A 43 7.74 -1.06 -16.39
CA GLY A 43 8.53 -0.02 -17.05
C GLY A 43 7.74 1.26 -17.37
N ARG A 44 6.51 1.38 -16.88
CA ARG A 44 5.63 2.52 -17.16
C ARG A 44 5.97 3.74 -16.30
N TYR A 45 6.50 3.51 -15.11
CA TYR A 45 6.72 4.54 -14.11
C TYR A 45 8.18 4.95 -14.04
N SER A 46 8.43 6.26 -13.92
CA SER A 46 9.78 6.83 -13.83
C SER A 46 10.39 6.70 -12.43
N ASP A 47 9.56 6.57 -11.41
CA ASP A 47 9.97 6.27 -10.03
C ASP A 47 8.89 5.45 -9.33
N CYS A 48 9.33 4.53 -8.46
CA CYS A 48 8.48 3.66 -7.66
C CYS A 48 9.04 3.60 -6.24
N ARG A 49 8.19 3.79 -5.23
CA ARG A 49 8.53 3.74 -3.81
C ARG A 49 7.48 2.96 -3.04
N VAL A 50 7.91 2.27 -1.99
CA VAL A 50 7.06 1.52 -1.07
C VAL A 50 7.24 2.08 0.34
N GLY A 51 6.18 2.13 1.14
CA GLY A 51 6.21 2.60 2.52
C GLY A 51 6.65 4.06 2.64
N VAL A 52 6.01 4.98 1.92
CA VAL A 52 6.37 6.39 1.93
C VAL A 52 5.66 7.10 3.07
N HIS A 53 6.43 7.56 4.03
CA HIS A 53 5.93 8.37 5.15
C HIS A 53 5.92 9.85 4.79
N ILE A 54 4.79 10.50 4.96
CA ILE A 54 4.62 11.93 4.74
C ILE A 54 4.23 12.59 6.06
N ASP A 55 5.01 13.57 6.47
CA ASP A 55 4.69 14.44 7.58
C ASP A 55 3.58 15.41 7.17
N TRP A 56 2.48 15.42 7.93
CA TRP A 56 1.29 16.21 7.61
C TRP A 56 1.52 17.72 7.71
N ASP A 57 2.31 18.17 8.65
CA ASP A 57 2.53 19.59 8.91
C ASP A 57 3.85 20.15 8.35
N GLY A 58 4.77 19.29 7.93
CA GLY A 58 6.06 19.69 7.36
C GLY A 58 7.07 20.17 8.41
N VAL A 59 6.80 19.97 9.69
CA VAL A 59 7.70 20.36 10.80
C VAL A 59 8.54 19.17 11.21
N ILE A 60 9.70 19.03 10.62
CA ILE A 60 10.65 17.96 10.97
C ILE A 60 11.03 18.08 12.45
N ASN A 61 10.75 17.04 13.23
CA ASN A 61 10.97 16.94 14.67
C ASN A 61 10.12 17.91 15.54
N GLY A 62 8.91 18.20 15.14
CA GLY A 62 7.90 18.84 15.98
C GLY A 62 7.62 17.98 17.22
N GLN A 63 7.55 18.57 18.39
CA GLN A 63 7.30 17.86 19.63
C GLN A 63 5.86 17.32 19.67
N GLU A 64 5.72 16.03 19.92
CA GLU A 64 4.55 15.31 20.46
C GLU A 64 3.28 15.11 19.61
N ILE A 65 3.13 15.65 18.40
CA ILE A 65 1.93 15.41 17.58
C ILE A 65 2.31 15.24 16.09
N ASP A 66 3.28 14.37 15.81
CA ASP A 66 3.56 13.99 14.44
C ASP A 66 2.44 13.05 13.96
N VAL A 67 1.54 13.56 13.14
CA VAL A 67 0.61 12.74 12.37
C VAL A 67 1.31 12.31 11.10
N GLU A 68 2.02 11.21 11.18
CA GLU A 68 2.58 10.56 10.00
C GLU A 68 1.45 9.92 9.19
N ASN A 69 1.48 10.16 7.89
CA ASN A 69 0.64 9.45 6.94
C ASN A 69 1.53 8.56 6.09
N GLU A 70 1.15 7.31 5.96
CA GLU A 70 1.84 6.35 5.12
C GLU A 70 1.11 6.18 3.80
N ILE A 71 1.88 6.17 2.70
CA ILE A 71 1.42 5.75 1.38
C ILE A 71 2.07 4.40 1.11
N ASP A 72 1.27 3.36 0.98
CA ASP A 72 1.76 1.99 0.86
C ASP A 72 2.65 1.84 -0.38
N VAL A 73 2.21 2.36 -1.54
CA VAL A 73 3.03 2.45 -2.76
C VAL A 73 2.81 3.78 -3.44
N MET A 74 3.90 4.47 -3.75
CA MET A 74 3.91 5.73 -4.48
C MET A 74 4.66 5.57 -5.80
N LEU A 75 4.03 5.99 -6.89
CA LEU A 75 4.60 5.91 -8.23
C LEU A 75 4.60 7.29 -8.88
N LEU A 76 5.47 7.46 -9.87
CA LEU A 76 5.51 8.64 -10.70
C LEU A 76 5.43 8.25 -12.19
N GLU A 77 4.36 8.64 -12.87
CA GLU A 77 4.22 8.48 -14.31
C GLU A 77 4.47 9.83 -15.00
N GLY A 78 5.70 10.03 -15.49
CA GLY A 78 6.16 11.34 -15.92
C GLY A 78 6.18 12.32 -14.75
N VAL A 79 5.22 13.26 -14.72
CA VAL A 79 5.04 14.25 -13.63
C VAL A 79 3.78 13.99 -12.81
N VAL A 80 3.07 12.92 -13.08
CA VAL A 80 1.80 12.59 -12.40
C VAL A 80 2.05 11.57 -11.30
N PRO A 81 1.83 11.94 -10.03
CA PRO A 81 1.93 10.98 -8.94
C PRO A 81 0.73 10.03 -8.92
N VAL A 82 1.00 8.79 -8.55
CA VAL A 82 0.00 7.76 -8.31
C VAL A 82 0.18 7.27 -6.88
N PHE A 83 -0.84 7.41 -6.07
CA PHE A 83 -0.85 6.95 -4.68
C PHE A 83 -1.70 5.70 -4.60
N ILE A 84 -1.12 4.62 -4.07
CA ILE A 84 -1.78 3.33 -3.95
C ILE A 84 -1.88 2.97 -2.47
N SER A 85 -3.07 2.63 -2.03
CA SER A 85 -3.30 1.97 -0.74
C SER A 85 -3.51 0.48 -0.96
N CYS A 86 -2.84 -0.35 -0.18
CA CYS A 86 -2.88 -1.80 -0.26
C CYS A 86 -3.70 -2.38 0.89
N LYS A 87 -4.73 -3.16 0.58
CA LYS A 87 -5.60 -3.76 1.61
C LYS A 87 -5.71 -5.27 1.40
N ASN A 88 -4.98 -6.00 2.22
CA ASN A 88 -5.07 -7.46 2.27
C ASN A 88 -6.17 -7.87 3.26
N GLY A 89 -7.40 -7.97 2.76
CA GLY A 89 -8.57 -8.27 3.55
C GLY A 89 -9.76 -7.39 3.17
N ARG A 90 -10.73 -7.25 4.10
CA ARG A 90 -11.91 -6.43 3.85
C ARG A 90 -11.56 -4.95 3.77
N VAL A 91 -11.96 -4.34 2.68
CA VAL A 91 -11.89 -2.88 2.52
C VAL A 91 -13.03 -2.24 3.31
N ASN A 92 -12.70 -1.23 4.09
CA ASN A 92 -13.65 -0.40 4.82
C ASN A 92 -13.66 1.03 4.26
N GLN A 93 -14.60 1.81 4.71
CA GLN A 93 -14.77 3.20 4.29
C GLN A 93 -13.57 4.09 4.65
N MET A 94 -12.92 3.82 5.79
CA MET A 94 -11.76 4.60 6.25
C MET A 94 -10.60 4.53 5.26
N ALA A 95 -10.33 3.35 4.70
CA ALA A 95 -9.26 3.18 3.71
C ALA A 95 -9.43 4.09 2.48
N LEU A 96 -10.67 4.28 2.02
CA LEU A 96 -10.97 5.19 0.91
C LEU A 96 -10.76 6.66 1.30
N TYR A 97 -11.22 7.06 2.49
CA TYR A 97 -11.07 8.43 2.97
C TYR A 97 -9.63 8.80 3.28
N GLU A 98 -8.86 7.91 3.87
CA GLU A 98 -7.44 8.12 4.16
C GLU A 98 -6.66 8.34 2.86
N LEU A 99 -6.84 7.46 1.88
CA LEU A 99 -6.21 7.62 0.57
C LEU A 99 -6.61 8.93 -0.10
N ASP A 100 -7.90 9.26 -0.10
CA ASP A 100 -8.40 10.51 -0.70
C ASP A 100 -7.84 11.75 -0.01
N ALA A 101 -7.81 11.77 1.32
CA ALA A 101 -7.29 12.89 2.10
C ALA A 101 -5.80 13.14 1.83
N VAL A 102 -4.98 12.07 1.86
CA VAL A 102 -3.54 12.17 1.59
C VAL A 102 -3.28 12.59 0.15
N ALA A 103 -3.99 11.99 -0.81
CA ALA A 103 -3.83 12.32 -2.22
C ALA A 103 -4.23 13.77 -2.52
N ASN A 104 -5.34 14.24 -1.99
CA ASN A 104 -5.77 15.63 -2.18
C ASN A 104 -4.83 16.65 -1.52
N ARG A 105 -4.18 16.28 -0.41
CA ARG A 105 -3.25 17.15 0.30
C ARG A 105 -1.90 17.22 -0.38
N PHE A 106 -1.32 16.09 -0.80
CA PHE A 106 0.07 15.98 -1.22
C PHE A 106 0.28 15.65 -2.69
N GLY A 107 -0.74 15.08 -3.36
CA GLY A 107 -0.60 14.59 -4.73
C GLY A 107 -0.78 15.63 -5.82
N GLY A 108 -1.28 16.82 -5.48
CA GLY A 108 -1.54 17.88 -6.46
C GLY A 108 -2.76 17.61 -7.35
N LYS A 109 -2.97 18.49 -8.32
CA LYS A 109 -4.20 18.53 -9.15
C LYS A 109 -4.45 17.24 -9.96
N TYR A 110 -3.39 16.57 -10.38
CA TYR A 110 -3.49 15.44 -11.32
C TYR A 110 -3.18 14.09 -10.69
N VAL A 111 -3.08 14.05 -9.36
CA VAL A 111 -2.82 12.80 -8.64
C VAL A 111 -3.82 11.71 -9.00
N ARG A 112 -3.33 10.52 -9.24
CA ARG A 112 -4.16 9.32 -9.37
C ARG A 112 -4.17 8.54 -8.06
N LYS A 113 -5.34 7.99 -7.74
CA LYS A 113 -5.61 7.23 -6.52
C LYS A 113 -5.97 5.81 -6.92
N GLU A 114 -5.25 4.84 -6.38
CA GLU A 114 -5.52 3.42 -6.62
C GLU A 114 -5.65 2.68 -5.29
N LEU A 115 -6.58 1.75 -5.23
CA LEU A 115 -6.74 0.82 -4.11
C LEU A 115 -6.44 -0.59 -4.61
N ALA A 116 -5.34 -1.16 -4.18
CA ALA A 116 -4.98 -2.55 -4.42
C ALA A 116 -5.60 -3.44 -3.34
N ALA A 117 -6.43 -4.39 -3.72
CA ALA A 117 -7.15 -5.24 -2.77
C ALA A 117 -7.09 -6.72 -3.18
N THR A 118 -7.03 -7.62 -2.19
CA THR A 118 -7.04 -9.07 -2.40
C THR A 118 -8.42 -9.69 -2.28
N GLN A 119 -9.37 -8.99 -1.67
CA GLN A 119 -10.74 -9.47 -1.49
C GLN A 119 -11.74 -8.58 -2.23
N GLU A 120 -12.83 -9.18 -2.67
CA GLU A 120 -13.91 -8.45 -3.32
C GLU A 120 -14.45 -7.32 -2.44
N ILE A 121 -14.65 -6.18 -3.07
CA ILE A 121 -15.19 -4.98 -2.43
C ILE A 121 -16.69 -4.95 -2.64
N THR A 122 -17.42 -4.61 -1.60
CA THR A 122 -18.87 -4.50 -1.69
C THR A 122 -19.30 -3.44 -2.70
N PRO A 123 -20.44 -3.63 -3.41
CA PRO A 123 -20.91 -2.66 -4.40
C PRO A 123 -21.02 -1.22 -3.88
N GLY A 124 -21.40 -1.06 -2.60
CA GLY A 124 -21.47 0.26 -1.98
C GLY A 124 -20.11 0.97 -1.87
N TYR A 125 -19.06 0.24 -1.54
CA TYR A 125 -17.71 0.80 -1.48
C TYR A 125 -17.09 0.98 -2.88
N LEU A 126 -17.40 0.12 -3.85
CA LEU A 126 -17.00 0.33 -5.24
C LEU A 126 -17.58 1.64 -5.79
N LYS A 127 -18.88 1.87 -5.57
CA LYS A 127 -19.52 3.12 -5.96
C LYS A 127 -18.89 4.33 -5.27
N ARG A 128 -18.58 4.22 -3.98
CA ARG A 128 -17.91 5.28 -3.23
C ARG A 128 -16.50 5.55 -3.76
N ALA A 129 -15.74 4.52 -4.07
CA ALA A 129 -14.41 4.67 -4.68
C ALA A 129 -14.50 5.40 -6.03
N GLU A 130 -15.46 5.04 -6.87
CA GLU A 130 -15.72 5.71 -8.15
C GLU A 130 -16.05 7.20 -7.96
N GLU A 131 -16.97 7.54 -7.04
CA GLU A 131 -17.33 8.93 -6.70
C GLU A 131 -16.11 9.74 -6.22
N MET A 132 -15.16 9.12 -5.56
CA MET A 132 -13.91 9.73 -5.08
C MET A 132 -12.78 9.70 -6.12
N GLY A 133 -13.01 9.14 -7.30
CA GLY A 133 -12.00 8.98 -8.34
C GLY A 133 -10.87 8.02 -7.97
N ILE A 134 -11.17 7.01 -7.15
CA ILE A 134 -10.25 5.94 -6.76
C ILE A 134 -10.46 4.74 -7.68
N VAL A 135 -9.40 4.31 -8.36
CA VAL A 135 -9.40 3.10 -9.18
C VAL A 135 -9.14 1.89 -8.29
N VAL A 136 -10.01 0.89 -8.34
CA VAL A 136 -9.85 -0.35 -7.60
C VAL A 136 -9.16 -1.39 -8.47
N CYS A 137 -8.04 -1.91 -7.99
CA CYS A 137 -7.25 -2.97 -8.62
C CYS A 137 -7.36 -4.23 -7.76
N MET A 138 -7.84 -5.34 -8.36
CA MET A 138 -7.88 -6.63 -7.68
C MET A 138 -6.57 -7.37 -7.93
N GLU A 139 -5.80 -7.54 -6.87
CA GLU A 139 -4.55 -8.31 -6.91
C GLU A 139 -4.86 -9.80 -6.58
N LYS A 140 -4.34 -10.68 -7.42
CA LYS A 140 -4.58 -12.15 -7.29
C LYS A 140 -3.34 -12.88 -6.81
#